data_5f0c5a7d3e5115a7f441b3c4aac6f74f
#
_entry.id   5f0c5a7d3e5115a7f441b3c4aac6f74f
#
_cell.length_a   1.000
_cell.length_b   1.000
_cell.length_c   1.000
_cell.angle_alpha   90.00
_cell.angle_beta   90.00
_cell.angle_gamma   90.00
#
_symmetry.space_group_name_H-M   'P 1'
#
loop_
_entity.id
_entity.type
_entity.pdbx_description
1 polymer ?
#
loop_
_entity_poly.entity_id
_entity_poly.type
_entity_poly.pdbx_seq_one_letter_code
_entity_poly.pdbx_strand_id
1 'polypeptide(L)'
;MKTRLLFSSLLIALSATSFAQTHKSHWSYNGKESPEHWGDLLTEYQTCKLGKVQSPVNLEANNGMKVANKPLKMNYFPAEYQVENNGHTVQVSVAQENAPFITLNNKSFYLKQFHFHTPSEHTFKRKH
;
A
#
# COMPACT_ATOMS: atom_id res chain seq x y z
N MET A 1 14.95 -25.55 -73.77
CA MET A 1 14.34 -24.57 -72.85
C MET A 1 14.36 -25.20 -71.46
N LYS A 2 15.18 -24.68 -70.52
CA LYS A 2 15.29 -25.18 -69.14
C LYS A 2 14.59 -24.18 -68.21
N THR A 3 13.44 -24.56 -67.68
CA THR A 3 12.63 -23.78 -66.75
C THR A 3 13.21 -23.95 -65.36
N ARG A 4 13.73 -22.88 -64.74
CA ARG A 4 14.20 -22.86 -63.33
C ARG A 4 13.03 -22.42 -62.46
N LEU A 5 12.55 -23.33 -61.61
CA LEU A 5 11.62 -23.01 -60.52
C LEU A 5 12.43 -22.38 -59.34
N LEU A 6 12.14 -21.16 -59.01
CA LEU A 6 12.61 -20.45 -57.80
C LEU A 6 11.64 -20.76 -56.67
N PHE A 7 12.08 -21.59 -55.73
CA PHE A 7 11.37 -21.75 -54.45
C PHE A 7 11.72 -20.57 -53.53
N SER A 8 10.75 -19.71 -53.31
CA SER A 8 10.86 -18.61 -52.36
C SER A 8 10.45 -19.14 -50.97
N SER A 9 11.42 -19.35 -50.11
CA SER A 9 11.17 -19.75 -48.72
C SER A 9 10.76 -18.56 -47.88
N LEU A 10 9.48 -18.47 -47.53
CA LEU A 10 8.93 -17.46 -46.64
C LEU A 10 9.22 -17.89 -45.19
N LEU A 11 10.25 -17.30 -44.57
CA LEU A 11 10.51 -17.46 -43.12
C LEU A 11 9.49 -16.62 -42.36
N ILE A 12 8.52 -17.28 -41.74
CA ILE A 12 7.61 -16.66 -40.75
C ILE A 12 8.35 -16.63 -39.42
N ALA A 13 8.85 -15.45 -39.05
CA ALA A 13 9.39 -15.21 -37.74
C ALA A 13 8.22 -15.12 -36.74
N LEU A 14 8.01 -16.19 -35.94
CA LEU A 14 7.09 -16.19 -34.82
C LEU A 14 7.74 -15.37 -33.70
N SER A 15 7.37 -14.09 -33.57
CA SER A 15 7.71 -13.26 -32.42
C SER A 15 6.89 -13.74 -31.22
N ALA A 16 7.52 -14.55 -30.36
CA ALA A 16 6.96 -14.90 -29.05
C ALA A 16 6.95 -13.64 -28.18
N THR A 17 5.80 -12.97 -28.08
CA THR A 17 5.59 -11.94 -27.08
C THR A 17 5.49 -12.62 -25.71
N SER A 18 6.60 -12.62 -24.98
CA SER A 18 6.60 -13.00 -23.58
C SER A 18 5.78 -11.97 -22.80
N PHE A 19 4.55 -12.32 -22.46
CA PHE A 19 3.81 -11.59 -21.44
C PHE A 19 4.54 -11.84 -20.11
N ALA A 20 5.31 -10.87 -19.66
CA ALA A 20 5.81 -10.85 -18.30
C ALA A 20 4.58 -10.75 -17.38
N GLN A 21 4.17 -11.88 -16.83
CA GLN A 21 3.19 -11.94 -15.77
C GLN A 21 3.82 -11.21 -14.57
N THR A 22 3.39 -9.98 -14.30
CA THR A 22 3.74 -9.30 -13.07
C THR A 22 3.11 -10.09 -11.93
N HIS A 23 3.88 -11.00 -11.34
CA HIS A 23 3.51 -11.61 -10.07
C HIS A 23 3.45 -10.49 -9.05
N LYS A 24 2.23 -10.01 -8.78
CA LYS A 24 1.98 -9.14 -7.65
C LYS A 24 2.28 -9.97 -6.41
N SER A 25 3.40 -9.69 -5.73
CA SER A 25 3.75 -10.42 -4.53
C SER A 25 2.61 -10.29 -3.53
N HIS A 26 2.09 -11.41 -3.09
CA HIS A 26 1.06 -11.46 -2.08
C HIS A 26 1.75 -11.28 -0.71
N TRP A 27 1.41 -10.23 0.00
CA TRP A 27 1.82 -10.04 1.39
C TRP A 27 0.73 -10.58 2.33
N SER A 28 1.13 -10.97 3.52
CA SER A 28 0.26 -11.56 4.54
C SER A 28 0.73 -11.12 5.93
N TYR A 29 -0.06 -11.41 6.95
CA TYR A 29 0.35 -11.25 8.34
C TYR A 29 0.95 -12.52 8.94
N ASN A 30 1.04 -13.62 8.16
CA ASN A 30 1.52 -14.93 8.61
C ASN A 30 2.57 -15.53 7.67
N GLY A 31 3.41 -16.38 8.22
CA GLY A 31 4.36 -17.19 7.45
C GLY A 31 5.44 -16.38 6.76
N LYS A 32 5.82 -16.80 5.57
CA LYS A 32 6.94 -16.22 4.80
C LYS A 32 6.63 -14.84 4.20
N GLU A 33 5.38 -14.46 4.16
CA GLU A 33 4.90 -13.16 3.67
C GLU A 33 4.48 -12.22 4.83
N SER A 34 4.89 -12.55 6.08
CA SER A 34 4.61 -11.74 7.28
C SER A 34 5.41 -10.43 7.33
N PRO A 35 5.04 -9.49 8.21
CA PRO A 35 5.66 -8.16 8.31
C PRO A 35 7.20 -8.16 8.41
N GLU A 36 7.78 -9.17 9.06
CA GLU A 36 9.23 -9.33 9.20
C GLU A 36 9.92 -9.54 7.86
N HIS A 37 9.19 -10.01 6.84
CA HIS A 37 9.72 -10.35 5.53
C HIS A 37 9.30 -9.37 4.42
N TRP A 38 8.39 -8.42 4.70
CA TRP A 38 7.86 -7.53 3.66
C TRP A 38 8.93 -6.81 2.85
N GLY A 39 10.00 -6.36 3.49
CA GLY A 39 11.11 -5.70 2.80
C GLY A 39 11.95 -6.60 1.88
N ASP A 40 11.73 -7.90 1.93
CA ASP A 40 12.42 -8.90 1.11
C ASP A 40 11.52 -9.51 0.02
N LEU A 41 10.21 -9.23 0.03
CA LEU A 41 9.25 -9.77 -0.93
C LEU A 41 9.45 -9.20 -2.34
N LEU A 42 9.70 -7.90 -2.44
CA LEU A 42 9.94 -7.18 -3.70
C LEU A 42 10.99 -6.09 -3.49
N THR A 43 11.71 -5.76 -4.55
CA THR A 43 12.72 -4.69 -4.52
C THR A 43 12.13 -3.35 -4.10
N GLU A 44 10.93 -3.01 -4.55
CA GLU A 44 10.22 -1.79 -4.19
C GLU A 44 9.77 -1.74 -2.72
N TYR A 45 9.78 -2.86 -2.02
CA TYR A 45 9.43 -2.94 -0.59
C TYR A 45 10.65 -2.81 0.34
N GLN A 46 11.85 -2.63 -0.19
CA GLN A 46 13.07 -2.54 0.61
C GLN A 46 13.03 -1.43 1.67
N THR A 47 12.26 -0.37 1.46
CA THR A 47 12.06 0.68 2.47
C THR A 47 11.42 0.16 3.75
N CYS A 48 10.61 -0.90 3.69
CA CYS A 48 10.06 -1.56 4.88
C CYS A 48 11.16 -2.15 5.78
N LYS A 49 12.32 -2.49 5.21
CA LYS A 49 13.47 -3.06 5.93
C LYS A 49 14.54 -2.03 6.23
N LEU A 50 14.87 -1.17 5.27
CA LEU A 50 16.01 -0.26 5.32
C LEU A 50 15.66 1.14 5.83
N GLY A 51 14.38 1.52 5.81
CA GLY A 51 13.91 2.82 6.25
C GLY A 51 14.27 3.09 7.72
N LYS A 52 14.64 4.33 8.02
CA LYS A 52 15.04 4.75 9.38
C LYS A 52 13.90 5.39 10.18
N VAL A 53 12.81 5.73 9.52
CA VAL A 53 11.59 6.27 10.14
C VAL A 53 10.47 5.32 9.85
N GLN A 54 10.19 4.44 10.79
CA GLN A 54 9.25 3.33 10.67
C GLN A 54 7.98 3.57 11.48
N SER A 55 6.88 3.00 11.01
CA SER A 55 5.60 2.88 11.70
C SER A 55 5.00 1.51 11.34
N PRO A 56 4.33 0.83 12.25
CA PRO A 56 3.93 1.22 13.61
C PRO A 56 5.09 1.28 14.62
N VAL A 57 4.86 1.93 15.76
CA VAL A 57 5.86 2.12 16.81
C VAL A 57 5.35 1.69 18.19
N ASN A 58 6.29 1.36 19.08
CA ASN A 58 5.98 1.18 20.49
C ASN A 58 5.98 2.55 21.19
N LEU A 59 4.86 2.93 21.77
CA LEU A 59 4.68 4.18 22.49
C LEU A 59 5.05 3.98 23.98
N GLU A 60 5.97 4.80 24.47
CA GLU A 60 6.36 4.83 25.87
C GLU A 60 6.19 6.25 26.43
N ALA A 61 5.59 6.36 27.63
CA ALA A 61 5.30 7.65 28.24
C ALA A 61 6.53 8.55 28.41
N ASN A 62 7.70 7.93 28.62
CA ASN A 62 8.97 8.64 28.84
C ASN A 62 9.60 9.19 27.56
N ASN A 63 9.14 8.74 26.38
CA ASN A 63 9.67 9.17 25.09
C ASN A 63 8.87 10.33 24.49
N GLY A 64 7.81 10.75 25.16
CA GLY A 64 6.99 11.89 24.73
C GLY A 64 7.60 13.23 25.12
N MET A 65 7.75 14.13 24.15
CA MET A 65 8.06 15.54 24.44
C MET A 65 6.77 16.29 24.77
N LYS A 66 6.80 17.09 25.85
CA LYS A 66 5.73 18.05 26.12
C LYS A 66 5.87 19.21 25.14
N VAL A 67 4.98 19.29 24.18
CA VAL A 67 4.91 20.39 23.22
C VAL A 67 3.65 21.22 23.47
N ALA A 68 3.67 22.52 23.12
CA ALA A 68 2.47 23.32 23.13
C ALA A 68 1.42 22.67 22.21
N ASN A 69 0.25 22.38 22.79
CA ASN A 69 -0.81 21.73 22.04
C ASN A 69 -1.34 22.68 20.97
N LYS A 70 -1.09 22.37 19.71
CA LYS A 70 -1.73 23.05 18.59
C LYS A 70 -2.99 22.25 18.26
N PRO A 71 -4.19 22.81 18.47
CA PRO A 71 -5.42 22.09 18.20
C PRO A 71 -5.48 21.69 16.73
N LEU A 72 -5.72 20.41 16.49
CA LEU A 72 -6.01 19.90 15.15
C LEU A 72 -7.39 20.39 14.73
N LYS A 73 -7.47 21.12 13.61
CA LYS A 73 -8.76 21.54 13.05
C LYS A 73 -9.35 20.37 12.27
N MET A 74 -10.48 19.88 12.75
CA MET A 74 -11.21 18.77 12.12
C MET A 74 -12.48 19.32 11.47
N ASN A 75 -12.66 19.02 10.18
CA ASN A 75 -13.83 19.39 9.40
C ASN A 75 -14.55 18.10 9.00
N TYR A 76 -15.32 17.55 9.94
CA TYR A 76 -16.10 16.35 9.75
C TYR A 76 -17.56 16.70 9.52
N PHE A 77 -18.16 16.06 8.54
CA PHE A 77 -19.56 16.19 8.17
C PHE A 77 -20.04 14.83 7.61
N PRO A 78 -21.36 14.59 7.56
CA PRO A 78 -21.89 13.38 6.93
C PRO A 78 -21.44 13.27 5.48
N ALA A 79 -20.95 12.08 5.09
CA ALA A 79 -20.49 11.78 3.75
C ALA A 79 -20.93 10.36 3.34
N GLU A 80 -20.88 10.06 2.06
CA GLU A 80 -21.13 8.73 1.56
C GLU A 80 -19.87 7.86 1.68
N TYR A 81 -20.05 6.66 2.20
CA TYR A 81 -18.99 5.70 2.44
C TYR A 81 -19.27 4.39 1.73
N GLN A 82 -18.24 3.79 1.20
CA GLN A 82 -18.24 2.43 0.68
C GLN A 82 -17.51 1.53 1.67
N VAL A 83 -18.14 0.41 2.04
CA VAL A 83 -17.56 -0.57 2.95
C VAL A 83 -17.25 -1.84 2.17
N GLU A 84 -16.02 -2.32 2.25
CA GLU A 84 -15.57 -3.51 1.55
C GLU A 84 -14.69 -4.39 2.43
N ASN A 85 -14.73 -5.69 2.19
CA ASN A 85 -13.74 -6.63 2.69
C ASN A 85 -12.70 -6.84 1.57
N ASN A 86 -11.48 -6.34 1.78
CA ASN A 86 -10.41 -6.42 0.78
C ASN A 86 -9.53 -7.68 0.92
N GLY A 87 -9.97 -8.66 1.74
CA GLY A 87 -9.24 -9.89 2.03
C GLY A 87 -8.25 -9.80 3.20
N HIS A 88 -7.93 -8.60 3.68
CA HIS A 88 -7.04 -8.35 4.82
C HIS A 88 -7.76 -7.68 5.98
N THR A 89 -8.71 -6.80 5.69
CA THR A 89 -9.48 -6.06 6.67
C THR A 89 -10.81 -5.56 6.08
N VAL A 90 -11.67 -5.03 6.94
CA VAL A 90 -12.82 -4.22 6.52
C VAL A 90 -12.33 -2.79 6.31
N GLN A 91 -12.38 -2.34 5.07
CA GLN A 91 -12.00 -0.99 4.65
C GLN A 91 -13.24 -0.14 4.41
N VAL A 92 -13.17 1.11 4.81
CA VAL A 92 -14.20 2.12 4.57
C VAL A 92 -13.59 3.25 3.76
N SER A 93 -14.04 3.41 2.54
CA SER A 93 -13.59 4.45 1.62
C SER A 93 -14.64 5.56 1.50
N VAL A 94 -14.21 6.79 1.24
CA VAL A 94 -15.10 7.96 1.07
C VAL A 94 -15.00 8.49 -0.36
N ALA A 95 -16.14 8.94 -0.91
CA ALA A 95 -16.16 9.64 -2.20
C ALA A 95 -15.36 10.95 -2.11
N GLN A 96 -14.48 11.19 -3.09
CA GLN A 96 -13.47 12.24 -3.02
C GLN A 96 -14.05 13.66 -3.12
N GLU A 97 -15.15 13.83 -3.80
CA GLU A 97 -15.74 15.16 -4.07
C GLU A 97 -16.20 15.90 -2.81
N ASN A 98 -16.59 15.13 -1.77
CA ASN A 98 -17.04 15.68 -0.48
C ASN A 98 -16.40 14.89 0.68
N ALA A 99 -15.08 14.73 0.66
CA ALA A 99 -14.40 14.03 1.74
C ALA A 99 -14.19 14.92 2.96
N PRO A 100 -14.47 14.43 4.18
CA PRO A 100 -14.05 15.08 5.42
C PRO A 100 -12.52 15.29 5.41
N PHE A 101 -12.06 16.34 6.11
CA PHE A 101 -10.63 16.66 6.13
C PHE A 101 -10.18 17.24 7.47
N ILE A 102 -8.88 17.16 7.69
CA ILE A 102 -8.20 17.85 8.78
C ILE A 102 -7.28 18.93 8.22
N THR A 103 -7.03 19.96 9.01
CA THR A 103 -6.03 21.00 8.66
C THR A 103 -4.88 20.94 9.66
N LEU A 104 -3.68 20.73 9.15
CA LEU A 104 -2.44 20.71 9.91
C LEU A 104 -1.43 21.64 9.23
N ASN A 105 -0.87 22.59 9.99
CA ASN A 105 0.09 23.57 9.46
C ASN A 105 -0.40 24.29 8.19
N ASN A 106 -1.67 24.72 8.18
CA ASN A 106 -2.35 25.36 7.05
C ASN A 106 -2.48 24.50 5.78
N LYS A 107 -2.25 23.20 5.88
CA LYS A 107 -2.44 22.26 4.78
C LYS A 107 -3.61 21.34 5.09
N SER A 108 -4.52 21.18 4.13
CA SER A 108 -5.67 20.27 4.25
C SER A 108 -5.30 18.85 3.83
N PHE A 109 -5.76 17.87 4.62
CA PHE A 109 -5.60 16.45 4.37
C PHE A 109 -6.98 15.81 4.34
N TYR A 110 -7.38 15.36 3.18
CA TYR A 110 -8.70 14.77 2.95
C TYR A 110 -8.70 13.29 3.28
N LEU A 111 -9.76 12.83 3.95
CA LEU A 111 -9.97 11.43 4.25
C LEU A 111 -10.09 10.65 2.94
N LYS A 112 -9.31 9.60 2.78
CA LYS A 112 -9.37 8.68 1.64
C LYS A 112 -10.08 7.40 2.02
N GLN A 113 -9.60 6.78 3.07
CA GLN A 113 -10.14 5.55 3.64
C GLN A 113 -9.66 5.39 5.07
N PHE A 114 -10.30 4.50 5.79
CA PHE A 114 -9.80 3.95 7.03
C PHE A 114 -10.13 2.45 7.11
N HIS A 115 -9.41 1.75 7.95
CA HIS A 115 -9.59 0.32 8.19
C HIS A 115 -9.15 -0.03 9.60
N PHE A 116 -9.41 -1.26 10.01
CA PHE A 116 -9.20 -1.71 11.37
C PHE A 116 -8.13 -2.80 11.43
N HIS A 117 -7.38 -2.80 12.52
CA HIS A 117 -6.41 -3.84 12.86
C HIS A 117 -6.76 -4.48 14.20
N THR A 118 -6.58 -5.80 14.28
CA THR A 118 -6.67 -6.55 15.53
C THR A 118 -5.66 -7.69 15.51
N PRO A 119 -4.70 -7.73 16.47
CA PRO A 119 -4.43 -6.72 17.50
C PRO A 119 -3.97 -5.39 16.90
N SER A 120 -3.86 -4.34 17.74
CA SER A 120 -3.34 -3.04 17.30
C SER A 120 -1.90 -3.16 16.81
N GLU A 121 -1.54 -2.47 15.74
CA GLU A 121 -0.16 -2.49 15.22
C GLU A 121 0.78 -1.65 16.09
N HIS A 122 0.35 -0.45 16.52
CA HIS A 122 1.06 0.30 17.56
C HIS A 122 0.90 -0.37 18.89
N THR A 123 1.96 -0.40 19.68
CA THR A 123 1.91 -0.93 21.03
C THR A 123 2.11 0.20 22.06
N PHE A 124 1.58 0.02 23.25
CA PHE A 124 1.85 0.89 24.39
C PHE A 124 2.55 0.09 25.48
N LYS A 125 3.79 0.47 25.83
CA LYS A 125 4.65 -0.32 26.71
C LYS A 125 4.73 -1.79 26.26
N ARG A 126 4.88 -2.01 24.95
CA ARG A 126 4.94 -3.33 24.29
C ARG A 126 3.67 -4.20 24.45
N LYS A 127 2.53 -3.59 24.73
CA LYS A 127 1.23 -4.27 24.78
C LYS A 127 0.34 -3.74 23.68
N HIS A 128 -0.37 -4.66 23.03
CA HIS A 128 -1.42 -4.33 22.04
C HIS A 128 -2.68 -3.82 22.71
#